data_59ea0b4439eb35194d5ed779a2147c4b
#
_entry.id   59ea0b4439eb35194d5ed779a2147c4b
#
_cell.length_a   1.000
_cell.length_b   1.000
_cell.length_c   1.000
_cell.angle_alpha   90.00
_cell.angle_beta   90.00
_cell.angle_gamma   90.00
#
_symmetry.space_group_name_H-M   'P 1'
#
loop_
_entity.id
_entity.type
_entity.pdbx_description
1 polymer ?
#
loop_
_entity_poly.entity_id
_entity_poly.type
_entity_poly.pdbx_seq_one_letter_code
_entity_poly.pdbx_strand_id
1 'polypeptide(L)'
;MKKVRQYVCSVAAILLLVSAVQSQEKVDLETISRIRNEGFHDSKVMEFATGLMDSIGERLTGSPNMKKANEWTRDQLTAIGLSNSHLEPWGPFGRGWANEYVNVRMTAPDVVPLIVYAKAWTPGTDGVVSGKCVRVTIEDKKDFDKYHGKLAGMIVIFGADAEVKTITEAPFKRYTDDDLAKLGDYEIPSERPPFRMADMARRRQFTKDLNQFFADEKVLAVIDHSRGTAGGGTVFVQSGGSYKPGETTTIPQLTMASEHWSRIARLLQQKKDVTLELNVKNTFYDDDPMQYDTIAEIPGTDKKDEVVMLGAHLDSWHAGTGATDNGAGTIVMMEAVRILKALDIKPRRTIRIGLWSGEEEGLLGSQGYVEQHFGSRPPMDDPNMKGVPTLLRREAGPVTVKPEQAKVAAYFNVDNGSGKIRGVYLQENEAVAPIFDAWMKPFKDLGMTTLTMRNTGGTDHQSFDAVGIPGFQFIQDPIEYETRTHHSNMDVYDRLQPDDLKQISVIVASFVYDAAMREQMLPRKPIEKPLPREPEKKDE
;
A
#
# COMPACT_ATOMS: atom_id res chain seq x y z
N MET A 1 27.18 -47.82 46.19
CA MET A 1 26.38 -46.61 46.07
C MET A 1 27.05 -45.48 45.22
N LYS A 2 28.38 -45.24 45.35
CA LYS A 2 29.06 -44.19 44.53
C LYS A 2 29.10 -44.49 43.01
N LYS A 3 29.31 -45.74 42.58
CA LYS A 3 29.36 -46.11 41.16
C LYS A 3 27.99 -46.03 40.46
N VAL A 4 26.89 -46.34 41.14
CA VAL A 4 25.53 -46.22 40.58
C VAL A 4 25.13 -44.75 40.38
N ARG A 5 25.56 -43.82 41.26
CA ARG A 5 25.35 -42.38 41.11
C ARG A 5 26.08 -41.78 39.89
N GLN A 6 27.29 -42.28 39.59
CA GLN A 6 28.04 -41.81 38.40
C GLN A 6 27.38 -42.26 37.09
N TYR A 7 26.84 -43.47 37.00
CA TYR A 7 26.11 -43.91 35.79
C TYR A 7 24.79 -43.19 35.58
N VAL A 8 24.05 -42.88 36.64
CA VAL A 8 22.80 -42.10 36.55
C VAL A 8 23.08 -40.67 36.12
N CYS A 9 24.12 -40.02 36.59
CA CYS A 9 24.51 -38.67 36.15
C CYS A 9 25.02 -38.67 34.70
N SER A 10 25.72 -39.71 34.24
CA SER A 10 26.20 -39.81 32.85
C SER A 10 25.06 -40.09 31.87
N VAL A 11 24.08 -40.90 32.24
CA VAL A 11 22.89 -41.14 31.40
C VAL A 11 21.97 -39.90 31.35
N ALA A 12 21.82 -39.18 32.49
CA ALA A 12 21.06 -37.92 32.49
C ALA A 12 21.75 -36.82 31.69
N ALA A 13 23.09 -36.73 31.68
CA ALA A 13 23.85 -35.80 30.86
C ALA A 13 23.76 -36.14 29.35
N ILE A 14 23.74 -37.42 28.98
CA ILE A 14 23.55 -37.85 27.59
C ILE A 14 22.10 -37.60 27.12
N LEU A 15 21.09 -37.81 27.97
CA LEU A 15 19.69 -37.47 27.67
C LEU A 15 19.47 -35.96 27.57
N LEU A 16 20.17 -35.13 28.33
CA LEU A 16 20.13 -33.66 28.19
C LEU A 16 20.86 -33.15 26.95
N LEU A 17 21.90 -33.85 26.47
CA LEU A 17 22.59 -33.51 25.23
C LEU A 17 21.80 -33.91 23.97
N VAL A 18 20.94 -34.92 24.04
CA VAL A 18 20.07 -35.33 22.92
C VAL A 18 18.86 -34.40 22.75
N SER A 19 18.45 -33.70 23.82
CA SER A 19 17.35 -32.72 23.73
C SER A 19 17.75 -31.34 23.20
N ALA A 20 19.04 -31.10 22.90
CA ALA A 20 19.54 -29.81 22.38
C ALA A 20 19.95 -29.85 20.90
N VAL A 21 19.62 -30.91 20.16
CA VAL A 21 19.66 -30.83 18.68
C VAL A 21 18.41 -30.07 18.24
N GLN A 22 18.47 -28.76 18.29
CA GLN A 22 17.59 -27.94 17.52
C GLN A 22 17.70 -28.43 16.07
N SER A 23 16.67 -29.13 15.59
CA SER A 23 16.61 -29.59 14.21
C SER A 23 16.82 -28.36 13.33
N GLN A 24 17.98 -28.31 12.66
CA GLN A 24 18.26 -27.25 11.69
C GLN A 24 17.09 -27.20 10.70
N GLU A 25 16.55 -25.99 10.46
CA GLU A 25 15.48 -25.78 9.50
C GLU A 25 15.90 -26.34 8.13
N LYS A 26 15.08 -27.22 7.57
CA LYS A 26 15.38 -27.89 6.31
C LYS A 26 14.94 -27.02 5.15
N VAL A 27 15.86 -26.79 4.21
CA VAL A 27 15.60 -26.13 2.96
C VAL A 27 15.79 -27.13 1.83
N ASP A 28 14.81 -27.27 0.96
CA ASP A 28 14.87 -28.12 -0.24
C ASP A 28 15.59 -27.38 -1.37
N LEU A 29 16.92 -27.46 -1.37
CA LEU A 29 17.77 -26.78 -2.34
C LEU A 29 17.54 -27.22 -3.78
N GLU A 30 17.07 -28.46 -4.02
CA GLU A 30 16.74 -28.94 -5.35
C GLU A 30 15.52 -28.20 -5.91
N THR A 31 14.44 -28.15 -5.15
CA THR A 31 13.23 -27.41 -5.56
C THR A 31 13.49 -25.92 -5.64
N ILE A 32 14.25 -25.34 -4.71
CA ILE A 32 14.65 -23.91 -4.77
C ILE A 32 15.45 -23.64 -6.06
N SER A 33 16.37 -24.53 -6.45
CA SER A 33 17.10 -24.37 -7.72
C SER A 33 16.16 -24.42 -8.94
N ARG A 34 15.15 -25.27 -8.93
CA ARG A 34 14.12 -25.32 -9.99
C ARG A 34 13.28 -24.05 -10.03
N ILE A 35 12.87 -23.52 -8.87
CA ILE A 35 12.15 -22.23 -8.76
C ILE A 35 12.99 -21.10 -9.34
N ARG A 36 14.28 -21.04 -8.98
CA ARG A 36 15.21 -20.03 -9.54
C ARG A 36 15.31 -20.14 -11.05
N ASN A 37 15.49 -21.36 -11.56
CA ASN A 37 15.61 -21.58 -13.02
C ASN A 37 14.35 -21.12 -13.75
N GLU A 38 13.17 -21.56 -13.32
CA GLU A 38 11.89 -21.18 -13.91
C GLU A 38 11.67 -19.66 -13.88
N GLY A 39 11.87 -19.03 -12.70
CA GLY A 39 11.60 -17.60 -12.52
C GLY A 39 12.58 -16.68 -13.24
N PHE A 40 13.83 -17.08 -13.48
CA PHE A 40 14.79 -16.25 -14.21
C PHE A 40 14.77 -16.46 -15.72
N HIS A 41 14.50 -17.66 -16.22
CA HIS A 41 14.59 -17.98 -17.64
C HIS A 41 13.23 -17.96 -18.35
N ASP A 42 12.16 -18.37 -17.67
CA ASP A 42 10.82 -18.54 -18.25
C ASP A 42 9.79 -17.58 -17.65
N SER A 43 10.23 -16.47 -17.05
CA SER A 43 9.38 -15.50 -16.36
C SER A 43 8.36 -14.85 -17.29
N LYS A 44 7.14 -14.69 -16.77
CA LYS A 44 6.02 -13.98 -17.40
C LYS A 44 5.69 -12.64 -16.71
N VAL A 45 6.50 -12.23 -15.74
CA VAL A 45 6.22 -11.04 -14.93
C VAL A 45 6.01 -9.78 -15.77
N MET A 46 6.78 -9.59 -16.85
CA MET A 46 6.62 -8.41 -17.73
C MET A 46 5.43 -8.54 -18.69
N GLU A 47 4.97 -9.77 -19.01
CA GLU A 47 3.71 -9.96 -19.74
C GLU A 47 2.52 -9.54 -18.87
N PHE A 48 2.54 -9.92 -17.58
CA PHE A 48 1.55 -9.43 -16.60
C PHE A 48 1.61 -7.91 -16.43
N ALA A 49 2.83 -7.33 -16.40
CA ALA A 49 3.00 -5.88 -16.32
C ALA A 49 2.30 -5.15 -17.47
N THR A 50 2.56 -5.57 -18.71
CA THR A 50 1.90 -4.98 -19.90
C THR A 50 0.37 -5.13 -19.83
N GLY A 51 -0.13 -6.29 -19.39
CA GLY A 51 -1.58 -6.52 -19.23
C GLY A 51 -2.21 -5.59 -18.20
N LEU A 52 -1.58 -5.42 -17.06
CA LEU A 52 -2.14 -4.65 -15.94
C LEU A 52 -1.93 -3.14 -16.10
N MET A 53 -0.71 -2.69 -16.44
CA MET A 53 -0.37 -1.26 -16.47
C MET A 53 -0.74 -0.58 -17.78
N ASP A 54 -0.47 -1.23 -18.94
CA ASP A 54 -0.69 -0.60 -20.25
C ASP A 54 -2.08 -0.88 -20.79
N SER A 55 -2.62 -2.10 -20.59
CA SER A 55 -3.92 -2.46 -21.17
C SER A 55 -5.11 -2.06 -20.28
N ILE A 56 -4.95 -2.05 -18.95
CA ILE A 56 -5.99 -1.64 -17.99
C ILE A 56 -5.74 -0.22 -17.51
N GLY A 57 -4.52 0.07 -17.03
CA GLY A 57 -4.12 1.40 -16.56
C GLY A 57 -4.32 1.61 -15.07
N GLU A 58 -4.69 2.83 -14.69
CA GLU A 58 -5.00 3.19 -13.29
C GLU A 58 -6.17 2.39 -12.74
N ARG A 59 -6.11 2.08 -11.45
CA ARG A 59 -7.04 1.14 -10.80
C ARG A 59 -7.59 1.70 -9.49
N LEU A 60 -8.04 2.97 -9.53
CA LEU A 60 -8.64 3.59 -8.34
C LEU A 60 -9.83 2.76 -7.86
N THR A 61 -9.87 2.47 -6.56
CA THR A 61 -10.95 1.68 -5.95
C THR A 61 -12.33 2.25 -6.32
N GLY A 62 -13.22 1.38 -6.76
CA GLY A 62 -14.55 1.74 -7.26
C GLY A 62 -14.60 2.24 -8.70
N SER A 63 -13.46 2.40 -9.37
CA SER A 63 -13.44 2.77 -10.79
C SER A 63 -13.79 1.58 -11.70
N PRO A 64 -14.25 1.84 -12.95
CA PRO A 64 -14.42 0.77 -13.93
C PRO A 64 -13.14 0.00 -14.25
N ASN A 65 -11.98 0.64 -14.19
CA ASN A 65 -10.71 -0.03 -14.42
C ASN A 65 -10.32 -0.94 -13.26
N MET A 66 -10.65 -0.60 -12.02
CA MET A 66 -10.47 -1.51 -10.88
C MET A 66 -11.26 -2.81 -11.07
N LYS A 67 -12.51 -2.71 -11.49
CA LYS A 67 -13.35 -3.89 -11.82
C LYS A 67 -12.73 -4.74 -12.93
N LYS A 68 -12.25 -4.11 -14.02
CA LYS A 68 -11.53 -4.82 -15.09
C LYS A 68 -10.27 -5.52 -14.58
N ALA A 69 -9.53 -4.90 -13.67
CA ALA A 69 -8.34 -5.48 -13.09
C ALA A 69 -8.66 -6.71 -12.21
N ASN A 70 -9.71 -6.64 -11.41
CA ASN A 70 -10.21 -7.80 -10.67
C ASN A 70 -10.59 -8.95 -11.61
N GLU A 71 -11.37 -8.68 -12.65
CA GLU A 71 -11.78 -9.70 -13.63
C GLU A 71 -10.57 -10.28 -14.37
N TRP A 72 -9.65 -9.44 -14.82
CA TRP A 72 -8.45 -9.85 -15.53
C TRP A 72 -7.53 -10.70 -14.65
N THR A 73 -7.26 -10.31 -13.40
CA THR A 73 -6.41 -11.08 -12.48
C THR A 73 -7.03 -12.44 -12.16
N ARG A 74 -8.34 -12.53 -11.91
CA ARG A 74 -9.07 -13.80 -11.76
C ARG A 74 -8.88 -14.70 -12.97
N ASP A 75 -9.05 -14.15 -14.16
CA ASP A 75 -8.97 -14.91 -15.41
C ASP A 75 -7.53 -15.38 -15.70
N GLN A 76 -6.53 -14.54 -15.42
CA GLN A 76 -5.11 -14.92 -15.51
C GLN A 76 -4.75 -16.05 -14.52
N LEU A 77 -5.18 -15.95 -13.26
CA LEU A 77 -4.95 -16.99 -12.25
C LEU A 77 -5.64 -18.30 -12.65
N THR A 78 -6.82 -18.23 -13.24
CA THR A 78 -7.50 -19.40 -13.82
C THR A 78 -6.70 -19.99 -14.98
N ALA A 79 -6.19 -19.18 -15.89
CA ALA A 79 -5.38 -19.61 -17.04
C ALA A 79 -4.04 -20.24 -16.62
N ILE A 80 -3.42 -19.75 -15.54
CA ILE A 80 -2.25 -20.36 -14.90
C ILE A 80 -2.58 -21.76 -14.35
N GLY A 81 -3.85 -22.06 -14.09
CA GLY A 81 -4.33 -23.35 -13.58
C GLY A 81 -4.49 -23.38 -12.06
N LEU A 82 -4.69 -22.25 -11.41
CA LEU A 82 -5.09 -22.20 -10.00
C LEU A 82 -6.55 -22.65 -9.86
N SER A 83 -6.85 -23.22 -8.71
CA SER A 83 -8.20 -23.61 -8.33
C SER A 83 -8.90 -22.47 -7.60
N ASN A 84 -10.24 -22.52 -7.56
CA ASN A 84 -11.06 -21.59 -6.78
C ASN A 84 -10.78 -20.11 -7.09
N SER A 85 -10.46 -19.79 -8.36
CA SER A 85 -10.26 -18.40 -8.77
C SER A 85 -11.60 -17.66 -8.81
N HIS A 86 -11.77 -16.66 -7.95
CA HIS A 86 -13.02 -15.92 -7.86
C HIS A 86 -12.79 -14.49 -7.37
N LEU A 87 -13.81 -13.66 -7.50
CA LEU A 87 -13.88 -12.35 -6.89
C LEU A 87 -14.67 -12.45 -5.59
N GLU A 88 -14.04 -12.08 -4.50
CA GLU A 88 -14.65 -12.10 -3.18
C GLU A 88 -15.12 -10.69 -2.79
N PRO A 89 -16.43 -10.49 -2.56
CA PRO A 89 -16.96 -9.17 -2.27
C PRO A 89 -16.63 -8.72 -0.85
N TRP A 90 -16.30 -7.44 -0.71
CA TRP A 90 -16.22 -6.72 0.54
C TRP A 90 -16.92 -5.36 0.39
N GLY A 91 -17.11 -4.67 1.45
CA GLY A 91 -17.76 -3.35 1.41
C GLY A 91 -19.12 -3.36 2.11
N PRO A 92 -19.98 -2.38 1.90
CA PRO A 92 -19.92 -1.38 0.80
C PRO A 92 -18.79 -0.37 0.95
N PHE A 93 -18.11 -0.05 -0.15
CA PHE A 93 -17.08 1.00 -0.25
C PHE A 93 -17.74 2.39 -0.33
N GLY A 94 -18.56 2.58 -1.33
CA GLY A 94 -19.22 3.84 -1.61
C GLY A 94 -19.27 4.16 -3.09
N ARG A 95 -18.96 5.40 -3.43
CA ARG A 95 -19.03 5.91 -4.80
C ARG A 95 -17.74 5.62 -5.55
N GLY A 96 -17.83 5.01 -6.69
CA GLY A 96 -16.75 4.96 -7.66
C GLY A 96 -16.52 6.31 -8.35
N TRP A 97 -15.32 6.48 -8.91
CA TRP A 97 -14.95 7.68 -9.63
C TRP A 97 -13.88 7.39 -10.68
N ALA A 98 -13.90 8.14 -11.78
CA ALA A 98 -12.82 8.14 -12.76
C ALA A 98 -12.64 9.54 -13.36
N ASN A 99 -11.39 9.87 -13.70
CA ASN A 99 -11.07 11.04 -14.51
C ASN A 99 -10.95 10.61 -15.97
N GLU A 100 -11.79 11.15 -16.84
CA GLU A 100 -11.76 10.85 -18.27
C GLU A 100 -10.90 11.85 -19.03
N TYR A 101 -10.81 13.10 -18.55
CA TYR A 101 -10.11 14.15 -19.26
C TYR A 101 -9.74 15.32 -18.34
N VAL A 102 -8.50 15.78 -18.44
CA VAL A 102 -8.01 17.03 -17.82
C VAL A 102 -7.22 17.82 -18.85
N ASN A 103 -7.65 19.05 -19.12
CA ASN A 103 -6.85 20.00 -19.87
C ASN A 103 -6.88 21.35 -19.15
N VAL A 104 -5.72 21.87 -18.81
CA VAL A 104 -5.56 23.18 -18.17
C VAL A 104 -4.48 23.96 -18.88
N ARG A 105 -4.79 25.19 -19.26
CA ARG A 105 -3.82 26.11 -19.86
C ARG A 105 -3.94 27.51 -19.28
N MET A 106 -2.84 28.18 -19.13
CA MET A 106 -2.83 29.64 -18.92
C MET A 106 -3.10 30.32 -20.27
N THR A 107 -4.00 31.30 -20.28
CA THR A 107 -4.36 32.05 -21.49
C THR A 107 -3.91 33.52 -21.42
N ALA A 108 -3.63 34.03 -20.22
CA ALA A 108 -3.05 35.33 -19.96
C ALA A 108 -2.08 35.24 -18.77
N PRO A 109 -0.96 35.97 -18.75
CA PRO A 109 -0.47 36.90 -19.79
C PRO A 109 0.05 36.19 -21.05
N ASP A 110 0.41 34.92 -20.97
CA ASP A 110 0.93 34.10 -22.08
C ASP A 110 0.14 32.80 -22.18
N VAL A 111 0.10 32.22 -23.39
CA VAL A 111 -0.52 30.90 -23.58
C VAL A 111 0.48 29.80 -23.24
N VAL A 112 0.17 28.99 -22.22
CA VAL A 112 1.05 27.91 -21.73
C VAL A 112 0.21 26.70 -21.32
N PRO A 113 0.49 25.49 -21.84
CA PRO A 113 -0.08 24.27 -21.31
C PRO A 113 0.49 24.00 -19.90
N LEU A 114 -0.35 23.50 -19.01
CA LEU A 114 0.00 23.24 -17.63
C LEU A 114 -0.09 21.76 -17.31
N ILE A 115 0.82 21.24 -16.50
CA ILE A 115 0.79 19.87 -15.98
C ILE A 115 -0.09 19.87 -14.74
N VAL A 116 -1.27 19.27 -14.84
CA VAL A 116 -2.31 19.30 -13.82
C VAL A 116 -3.07 17.98 -13.83
N TYR A 117 -3.47 17.50 -12.65
CA TYR A 117 -4.32 16.32 -12.49
C TYR A 117 -5.51 16.65 -11.59
N ALA A 118 -6.68 16.05 -11.89
CA ALA A 118 -7.85 16.15 -11.03
C ALA A 118 -7.61 15.35 -9.73
N LYS A 119 -8.12 15.85 -8.60
CA LYS A 119 -8.16 15.07 -7.36
C LYS A 119 -9.34 14.11 -7.39
N ALA A 120 -9.13 12.89 -6.88
CA ALA A 120 -10.18 11.88 -6.87
C ALA A 120 -11.42 12.32 -6.09
N TRP A 121 -12.58 11.83 -6.50
CA TRP A 121 -13.91 12.13 -5.95
C TRP A 121 -14.29 13.61 -5.95
N THR A 122 -13.77 14.37 -6.90
CA THR A 122 -14.20 15.75 -7.15
C THR A 122 -14.97 15.83 -8.48
N PRO A 123 -15.91 16.77 -8.66
CA PRO A 123 -16.63 16.95 -9.91
C PRO A 123 -15.70 17.48 -11.00
N GLY A 124 -16.12 17.32 -12.26
CA GLY A 124 -15.54 18.01 -13.41
C GLY A 124 -16.04 19.45 -13.54
N THR A 125 -15.67 20.10 -14.65
CA THR A 125 -16.19 21.40 -15.05
C THR A 125 -17.41 21.21 -15.97
N ASP A 126 -18.29 22.21 -16.07
CA ASP A 126 -19.36 22.24 -17.08
C ASP A 126 -18.79 22.71 -18.43
N GLY A 127 -18.18 21.74 -19.15
CA GLY A 127 -17.42 22.01 -20.36
C GLY A 127 -16.16 22.82 -20.09
N VAL A 128 -15.81 23.69 -21.05
CA VAL A 128 -14.67 24.60 -20.94
C VAL A 128 -15.05 25.80 -20.10
N VAL A 129 -14.34 26.03 -19.00
CA VAL A 129 -14.48 27.20 -18.14
C VAL A 129 -13.23 28.06 -18.18
N SER A 130 -13.39 29.38 -18.13
CA SER A 130 -12.29 30.34 -18.09
C SER A 130 -12.48 31.30 -16.92
N GLY A 131 -11.43 31.58 -16.16
CA GLY A 131 -11.51 32.47 -15.01
C GLY A 131 -10.18 33.12 -14.67
N LYS A 132 -10.26 34.30 -14.03
CA LYS A 132 -9.10 34.96 -13.44
C LYS A 132 -8.62 34.17 -12.21
N CYS A 133 -7.31 34.11 -12.04
CA CYS A 133 -6.70 33.49 -10.86
C CYS A 133 -6.64 34.44 -9.69
N VAL A 134 -6.85 33.88 -8.50
CA VAL A 134 -6.60 34.55 -7.23
C VAL A 134 -5.81 33.62 -6.32
N ARG A 135 -4.78 34.16 -5.65
CA ARG A 135 -4.04 33.40 -4.65
C ARG A 135 -4.76 33.44 -3.31
N VAL A 136 -4.93 32.26 -2.71
CA VAL A 136 -5.59 32.09 -1.42
C VAL A 136 -4.70 31.25 -0.50
N THR A 137 -4.45 31.76 0.70
CA THR A 137 -3.77 31.03 1.77
C THR A 137 -4.67 31.04 3.00
N ILE A 138 -5.11 29.86 3.44
CA ILE A 138 -5.99 29.66 4.59
C ILE A 138 -5.36 28.57 5.45
N GLU A 139 -4.99 28.92 6.68
CA GLU A 139 -4.40 27.98 7.65
C GLU A 139 -5.40 27.57 8.73
N ASP A 140 -6.33 28.47 9.06
CA ASP A 140 -7.42 28.22 10.00
C ASP A 140 -8.73 28.91 9.57
N LYS A 141 -9.82 28.65 10.29
CA LYS A 141 -11.15 29.23 9.98
C LYS A 141 -11.20 30.76 10.04
N LYS A 142 -10.34 31.43 10.79
CA LYS A 142 -10.31 32.89 10.89
C LYS A 142 -9.85 33.54 9.59
N ASP A 143 -9.12 32.79 8.78
CA ASP A 143 -8.67 33.27 7.47
C ASP A 143 -9.81 33.37 6.46
N PHE A 144 -10.95 32.70 6.67
CA PHE A 144 -12.11 32.79 5.78
C PHE A 144 -12.59 34.24 5.61
N ASP A 145 -12.58 35.03 6.68
CA ASP A 145 -13.01 36.44 6.67
C ASP A 145 -12.19 37.31 5.68
N LYS A 146 -10.93 36.95 5.42
CA LYS A 146 -10.07 37.67 4.47
C LYS A 146 -10.59 37.58 3.03
N TYR A 147 -11.29 36.49 2.72
CA TYR A 147 -11.68 36.15 1.35
C TYR A 147 -13.19 36.17 1.13
N HIS A 148 -13.99 36.30 2.18
CA HIS A 148 -15.45 36.27 2.09
C HIS A 148 -15.99 37.30 1.10
N GLY A 149 -16.83 36.84 0.14
CA GLY A 149 -17.44 37.64 -0.91
C GLY A 149 -16.49 38.08 -2.04
N LYS A 150 -15.28 37.53 -2.12
CA LYS A 150 -14.24 37.96 -3.07
C LYS A 150 -13.85 36.92 -4.11
N LEU A 151 -14.35 35.69 -4.02
CA LEU A 151 -13.86 34.58 -4.83
C LEU A 151 -14.82 34.12 -5.93
N ALA A 152 -15.99 34.70 -6.02
CA ALA A 152 -17.01 34.28 -6.98
C ALA A 152 -16.51 34.34 -8.44
N GLY A 153 -16.61 33.23 -9.18
CA GLY A 153 -16.15 33.12 -10.55
C GLY A 153 -14.64 33.11 -10.74
N MET A 154 -13.86 32.99 -9.65
CA MET A 154 -12.41 32.92 -9.69
C MET A 154 -11.90 31.47 -9.71
N ILE A 155 -10.68 31.29 -10.22
CA ILE A 155 -9.89 30.08 -10.06
C ILE A 155 -8.91 30.34 -8.91
N VAL A 156 -9.02 29.52 -7.86
CA VAL A 156 -8.22 29.66 -6.66
C VAL A 156 -6.89 28.92 -6.81
N ILE A 157 -5.79 29.64 -6.72
CA ILE A 157 -4.42 29.11 -6.57
C ILE A 157 -4.17 29.00 -5.07
N PHE A 158 -4.32 27.78 -4.55
CA PHE A 158 -4.42 27.53 -3.12
C PHE A 158 -3.09 27.11 -2.48
N GLY A 159 -2.82 27.64 -1.30
CA GLY A 159 -1.72 27.22 -0.44
C GLY A 159 -0.57 28.22 -0.30
N ALA A 160 0.41 27.84 0.52
CA ALA A 160 1.67 28.59 0.70
C ALA A 160 2.58 28.45 -0.54
N ASP A 161 3.72 29.13 -0.55
CA ASP A 161 4.69 28.99 -1.63
C ASP A 161 5.24 27.56 -1.69
N ALA A 162 5.24 26.98 -2.90
CA ALA A 162 5.85 25.68 -3.13
C ALA A 162 7.37 25.80 -3.07
N GLU A 163 8.00 25.01 -2.21
CA GLU A 163 9.44 24.88 -2.17
C GLU A 163 9.89 23.75 -3.13
N VAL A 164 10.48 24.13 -4.25
CA VAL A 164 11.14 23.19 -5.16
C VAL A 164 12.62 23.13 -4.80
N LYS A 165 13.02 22.07 -4.10
CA LYS A 165 14.42 21.89 -3.68
C LYS A 165 15.29 21.46 -4.86
N THR A 166 16.52 21.95 -4.87
CA THR A 166 17.53 21.46 -5.82
C THR A 166 17.82 19.98 -5.53
N ILE A 167 17.73 19.15 -6.55
CA ILE A 167 18.07 17.73 -6.46
C ILE A 167 19.60 17.61 -6.40
N THR A 168 20.12 17.29 -5.22
CA THR A 168 21.56 17.13 -4.96
C THR A 168 21.98 15.65 -4.90
N GLU A 169 21.02 14.76 -4.73
CA GLU A 169 21.23 13.30 -4.70
C GLU A 169 20.45 12.63 -5.82
N ALA A 170 20.97 11.50 -6.33
CA ALA A 170 20.23 10.72 -7.30
C ALA A 170 18.89 10.24 -6.70
N PRO A 171 17.75 10.44 -7.40
CA PRO A 171 16.46 9.94 -6.93
C PRO A 171 16.40 8.41 -6.91
N PHE A 172 17.15 7.75 -7.79
CA PHE A 172 17.29 6.30 -7.86
C PHE A 172 18.33 5.83 -6.83
N LYS A 173 17.90 5.04 -5.86
CA LYS A 173 18.75 4.52 -4.78
C LYS A 173 18.59 3.01 -4.62
N ARG A 174 19.71 2.35 -4.28
CA ARG A 174 19.70 1.00 -3.75
C ARG A 174 20.34 1.01 -2.37
N TYR A 175 19.91 0.13 -1.50
CA TYR A 175 20.55 -0.04 -0.20
C TYR A 175 22.00 -0.50 -0.38
N THR A 176 22.91 0.19 0.30
CA THR A 176 24.28 -0.25 0.49
C THR A 176 24.33 -1.29 1.62
N ASP A 177 25.46 -1.99 1.75
CA ASP A 177 25.66 -2.93 2.87
C ASP A 177 25.59 -2.23 4.23
N ASP A 178 26.07 -0.97 4.31
CA ASP A 178 25.97 -0.15 5.52
C ASP A 178 24.50 0.25 5.85
N ASP A 179 23.69 0.55 4.83
CA ASP A 179 22.27 0.83 5.03
C ASP A 179 21.53 -0.41 5.54
N LEU A 180 21.83 -1.58 4.97
CA LEU A 180 21.25 -2.85 5.38
C LEU A 180 21.70 -3.26 6.77
N ALA A 181 22.97 -3.03 7.13
CA ALA A 181 23.46 -3.28 8.48
C ALA A 181 22.71 -2.42 9.51
N LYS A 182 22.58 -1.12 9.26
CA LYS A 182 21.79 -0.20 10.11
C LYS A 182 20.32 -0.60 10.21
N LEU A 183 19.74 -1.10 9.12
CA LEU A 183 18.35 -1.58 9.14
C LEU A 183 18.21 -2.85 9.99
N GLY A 184 19.23 -3.72 9.99
CA GLY A 184 19.30 -4.92 10.81
C GLY A 184 19.53 -4.65 12.29
N ASP A 185 20.09 -3.49 12.66
CA ASP A 185 20.31 -3.12 14.06
C ASP A 185 18.98 -2.94 14.79
N TYR A 186 18.91 -3.50 16.01
CA TYR A 186 17.75 -3.29 16.86
C TYR A 186 17.70 -1.86 17.37
N GLU A 187 16.64 -1.14 17.04
CA GLU A 187 16.34 0.15 17.63
C GLU A 187 15.34 -0.03 18.78
N ILE A 188 15.72 0.41 19.97
CA ILE A 188 14.77 0.51 21.08
C ILE A 188 13.67 1.46 20.63
N PRO A 189 12.40 1.02 20.59
CA PRO A 189 11.30 1.90 20.18
C PRO A 189 11.30 3.16 21.06
N SER A 190 11.52 4.32 20.45
CA SER A 190 11.33 5.57 21.17
C SER A 190 9.84 5.74 21.46
N GLU A 191 9.50 6.36 22.61
CA GLU A 191 8.13 6.83 22.82
C GLU A 191 7.78 7.78 21.68
N ARG A 192 7.08 7.26 20.66
CA ARG A 192 6.49 8.14 19.65
C ARG A 192 5.47 9.00 20.38
N PRO A 193 5.49 10.34 20.17
CA PRO A 193 4.41 11.16 20.68
C PRO A 193 3.10 10.51 20.22
N PRO A 194 2.13 10.34 21.12
CA PRO A 194 0.88 9.68 20.77
C PRO A 194 0.34 10.35 19.50
N PHE A 195 0.07 9.53 18.48
CA PHE A 195 -0.55 10.01 17.25
C PHE A 195 -1.90 10.61 17.64
N ARG A 196 -1.99 11.94 17.67
CA ARG A 196 -3.16 12.63 18.20
C ARG A 196 -4.31 12.46 17.24
N MET A 197 -5.14 11.46 17.49
CA MET A 197 -6.36 11.18 16.74
C MET A 197 -7.26 12.42 16.64
N ALA A 198 -7.31 13.22 17.71
CA ALA A 198 -7.96 14.51 17.72
C ALA A 198 -7.43 15.48 16.64
N ASP A 199 -6.15 15.39 16.30
CA ASP A 199 -5.56 16.23 15.24
C ASP A 199 -6.02 15.78 13.85
N MET A 200 -6.19 14.48 13.61
CA MET A 200 -6.77 13.99 12.35
C MET A 200 -8.25 14.36 12.22
N ALA A 201 -9.04 14.19 13.27
CA ALA A 201 -10.44 14.58 13.26
C ALA A 201 -10.58 16.10 12.99
N ARG A 202 -9.75 16.92 13.63
CA ARG A 202 -9.70 18.37 13.38
C ARG A 202 -9.31 18.69 11.94
N ARG A 203 -8.29 18.05 11.39
CA ARG A 203 -7.87 18.27 9.99
C ARG A 203 -8.96 17.87 9.01
N ARG A 204 -9.63 16.73 9.21
CA ARG A 204 -10.76 16.31 8.38
C ARG A 204 -11.92 17.29 8.44
N GLN A 205 -12.28 17.75 9.65
CA GLN A 205 -13.33 18.74 9.80
C GLN A 205 -12.94 20.06 9.12
N PHE A 206 -11.71 20.51 9.29
CA PHE A 206 -11.21 21.71 8.61
C PHE A 206 -11.26 21.58 7.08
N THR A 207 -10.90 20.42 6.53
CA THR A 207 -11.00 20.17 5.06
C THR A 207 -12.45 20.25 4.60
N LYS A 208 -13.41 19.71 5.36
CA LYS A 208 -14.85 19.82 5.05
C LYS A 208 -15.31 21.28 5.07
N ASP A 209 -14.94 22.03 6.10
CA ASP A 209 -15.29 23.44 6.24
C ASP A 209 -14.67 24.29 5.11
N LEU A 210 -13.44 23.99 4.71
CA LEU A 210 -12.75 24.65 3.61
C LEU A 210 -13.44 24.38 2.26
N ASN A 211 -13.81 23.12 2.01
CA ASN A 211 -14.54 22.75 0.79
C ASN A 211 -15.91 23.45 0.75
N GLN A 212 -16.62 23.51 1.87
CA GLN A 212 -17.90 24.21 1.96
C GLN A 212 -17.69 25.72 1.75
N PHE A 213 -16.67 26.34 2.36
CA PHE A 213 -16.36 27.76 2.15
C PHE A 213 -16.12 28.08 0.67
N PHE A 214 -15.33 27.30 -0.05
CA PHE A 214 -15.11 27.51 -1.48
C PHE A 214 -16.37 27.30 -2.32
N ALA A 215 -17.24 26.38 -1.91
CA ALA A 215 -18.53 26.19 -2.57
C ALA A 215 -19.47 27.39 -2.37
N ASP A 216 -19.56 27.90 -1.13
CA ASP A 216 -20.37 29.08 -0.79
C ASP A 216 -19.86 30.34 -1.52
N GLU A 217 -18.55 30.50 -1.66
CA GLU A 217 -17.91 31.55 -2.44
C GLU A 217 -18.08 31.38 -3.96
N LYS A 218 -18.60 30.26 -4.45
CA LYS A 218 -18.85 29.97 -5.88
C LYS A 218 -17.58 30.09 -6.74
N VAL A 219 -16.47 29.51 -6.25
CA VAL A 219 -15.24 29.43 -7.02
C VAL A 219 -15.41 28.47 -8.21
N LEU A 220 -14.71 28.72 -9.32
CA LEU A 220 -14.75 27.84 -10.49
C LEU A 220 -13.97 26.54 -10.28
N ALA A 221 -12.82 26.65 -9.62
CA ALA A 221 -11.97 25.51 -9.27
C ALA A 221 -10.96 25.91 -8.19
N VAL A 222 -10.44 24.91 -7.49
CA VAL A 222 -9.30 25.04 -6.56
C VAL A 222 -8.12 24.26 -7.10
N ILE A 223 -6.95 24.90 -7.17
CA ILE A 223 -5.71 24.29 -7.69
C ILE A 223 -4.62 24.47 -6.65
N ASP A 224 -4.19 23.38 -6.03
CA ASP A 224 -3.00 23.38 -5.16
C ASP A 224 -1.74 22.93 -5.94
N HIS A 225 -0.57 23.08 -5.32
CA HIS A 225 0.66 22.56 -5.88
C HIS A 225 0.90 21.12 -5.44
N SER A 226 1.63 20.38 -6.28
CA SER A 226 2.12 19.05 -5.94
C SER A 226 2.94 19.12 -4.65
N ARG A 227 2.69 18.18 -3.75
CA ARG A 227 3.55 17.99 -2.57
C ARG A 227 4.84 17.26 -2.98
N GLY A 228 5.84 17.33 -2.12
CA GLY A 228 7.14 16.72 -2.38
C GLY A 228 8.10 17.64 -3.14
N THR A 229 9.32 17.18 -3.28
CA THR A 229 10.45 17.98 -3.80
C THR A 229 10.96 17.48 -5.14
N ALA A 230 10.30 16.49 -5.74
CA ALA A 230 10.80 15.81 -6.95
C ALA A 230 10.93 16.76 -8.15
N GLY A 231 10.06 17.79 -8.29
CA GLY A 231 10.11 18.69 -9.43
C GLY A 231 9.96 17.98 -10.77
N GLY A 232 10.37 18.64 -11.86
CA GLY A 232 10.44 18.02 -13.19
C GLY A 232 9.09 17.58 -13.75
N GLY A 233 7.99 18.22 -13.32
CA GLY A 233 6.64 17.85 -13.75
C GLY A 233 6.04 16.66 -13.00
N THR A 234 6.67 16.20 -11.92
CA THR A 234 6.09 15.17 -11.05
C THR A 234 4.92 15.77 -10.25
N VAL A 235 3.77 15.11 -10.31
CA VAL A 235 2.57 15.53 -9.60
C VAL A 235 2.09 14.41 -8.71
N PHE A 236 2.20 14.62 -7.39
CA PHE A 236 1.61 13.76 -6.37
C PHE A 236 0.15 14.17 -6.17
N VAL A 237 -0.78 13.27 -6.46
CA VAL A 237 -2.20 13.56 -6.36
C VAL A 237 -2.97 12.38 -5.76
N GLN A 238 -3.90 12.72 -4.89
CA GLN A 238 -4.76 11.78 -4.19
C GLN A 238 -6.21 12.31 -4.17
N SER A 239 -6.98 11.98 -3.13
CA SER A 239 -8.35 12.44 -2.98
C SER A 239 -8.45 13.95 -2.70
N GLY A 240 -9.47 14.59 -3.27
CA GLY A 240 -9.93 15.93 -2.92
C GLY A 240 -11.36 15.92 -2.38
N GLY A 241 -12.12 14.92 -2.80
CA GLY A 241 -13.48 14.66 -2.34
C GLY A 241 -13.61 13.42 -1.46
N SER A 242 -14.84 12.93 -1.31
CA SER A 242 -15.16 11.74 -0.54
C SER A 242 -15.88 10.70 -1.39
N TYR A 243 -15.49 9.44 -1.23
CA TYR A 243 -16.22 8.29 -1.77
C TYR A 243 -17.42 7.89 -0.92
N LYS A 244 -17.57 8.45 0.29
CA LYS A 244 -18.64 8.07 1.22
C LYS A 244 -19.99 8.57 0.75
N PRO A 245 -21.03 7.74 0.78
CA PRO A 245 -22.38 8.16 0.43
C PRO A 245 -22.86 9.36 1.28
N GLY A 246 -23.44 10.36 0.61
CA GLY A 246 -23.94 11.58 1.27
C GLY A 246 -22.89 12.64 1.58
N GLU A 247 -21.60 12.38 1.33
CA GLU A 247 -20.54 13.39 1.36
C GLU A 247 -20.22 13.85 -0.07
N THR A 248 -20.62 15.07 -0.43
CA THR A 248 -20.44 15.57 -1.79
C THR A 248 -19.48 16.75 -1.81
N THR A 249 -18.44 16.68 -2.62
CA THR A 249 -17.61 17.83 -3.02
C THR A 249 -18.20 18.42 -4.28
N THR A 250 -18.48 19.72 -4.28
CA THR A 250 -19.24 20.39 -5.35
C THR A 250 -18.39 21.23 -6.28
N ILE A 251 -17.10 21.35 -6.02
CA ILE A 251 -16.14 22.13 -6.81
C ILE A 251 -15.04 21.24 -7.36
N PRO A 252 -14.59 21.48 -8.62
CA PRO A 252 -13.41 20.84 -9.16
C PRO A 252 -12.17 21.18 -8.34
N GLN A 253 -11.41 20.15 -7.96
CA GLN A 253 -10.14 20.32 -7.28
C GLN A 253 -9.03 19.62 -8.06
N LEU A 254 -7.91 20.31 -8.21
CA LEU A 254 -6.80 19.87 -9.05
C LEU A 254 -5.47 20.07 -8.31
N THR A 255 -4.49 19.27 -8.68
CA THR A 255 -3.10 19.44 -8.25
C THR A 255 -2.23 19.75 -9.46
N MET A 256 -1.43 20.81 -9.36
CA MET A 256 -0.56 21.31 -10.44
C MET A 256 0.91 21.04 -10.11
N ALA A 257 1.72 20.75 -11.13
CA ALA A 257 3.17 20.70 -10.97
C ALA A 257 3.70 21.97 -10.31
N SER A 258 4.58 21.81 -9.32
CA SER A 258 5.04 22.90 -8.46
C SER A 258 5.67 24.06 -9.23
N GLU A 259 6.36 23.77 -10.34
CA GLU A 259 6.98 24.79 -11.20
C GLU A 259 5.93 25.70 -11.87
N HIS A 260 4.84 25.11 -12.36
CA HIS A 260 3.75 25.84 -13.00
C HIS A 260 2.96 26.66 -11.97
N TRP A 261 2.62 26.03 -10.84
CA TRP A 261 1.94 26.69 -9.73
C TRP A 261 2.75 27.89 -9.22
N SER A 262 4.06 27.71 -8.97
CA SER A 262 4.96 28.75 -8.50
C SER A 262 5.11 29.92 -9.50
N ARG A 263 5.12 29.62 -10.82
CA ARG A 263 5.11 30.67 -11.85
C ARG A 263 3.86 31.52 -11.74
N ILE A 264 2.68 30.90 -11.64
CA ILE A 264 1.41 31.61 -11.48
C ILE A 264 1.38 32.42 -10.20
N ALA A 265 1.81 31.85 -9.08
CA ALA A 265 1.89 32.56 -7.79
C ALA A 265 2.77 33.82 -7.87
N ARG A 266 3.94 33.74 -8.51
CA ARG A 266 4.83 34.90 -8.72
C ARG A 266 4.23 35.95 -9.65
N LEU A 267 3.51 35.57 -10.70
CA LEU A 267 2.80 36.51 -11.57
C LEU A 267 1.70 37.28 -10.81
N LEU A 268 0.93 36.58 -9.98
CA LEU A 268 -0.10 37.19 -9.13
C LEU A 268 0.51 38.11 -8.09
N GLN A 269 1.66 37.76 -7.49
CA GLN A 269 2.41 38.61 -6.57
C GLN A 269 2.88 39.92 -7.25
N GLN A 270 3.24 39.84 -8.55
CA GLN A 270 3.58 40.99 -9.38
C GLN A 270 2.35 41.77 -9.86
N LYS A 271 1.15 41.43 -9.38
CA LYS A 271 -0.13 42.04 -9.78
C LYS A 271 -0.42 41.92 -11.29
N LYS A 272 0.06 40.87 -11.91
CA LYS A 272 -0.30 40.53 -13.30
C LYS A 272 -1.67 39.86 -13.32
N ASP A 273 -2.47 40.19 -14.34
CA ASP A 273 -3.69 39.43 -14.62
C ASP A 273 -3.31 38.06 -15.16
N VAL A 274 -3.71 37.02 -14.42
CA VAL A 274 -3.54 35.63 -14.83
C VAL A 274 -4.92 35.03 -15.07
N THR A 275 -5.10 34.44 -16.26
CA THR A 275 -6.33 33.74 -16.62
C THR A 275 -5.99 32.31 -16.99
N LEU A 276 -6.75 31.36 -16.45
CA LEU A 276 -6.69 29.96 -16.85
C LEU A 276 -7.97 29.55 -17.57
N GLU A 277 -7.80 28.59 -18.44
CA GLU A 277 -8.89 27.83 -19.06
C GLU A 277 -8.76 26.38 -18.62
N LEU A 278 -9.86 25.80 -18.13
CA LEU A 278 -9.96 24.43 -17.64
C LEU A 278 -11.06 23.68 -18.40
N ASN A 279 -10.76 22.43 -18.72
CA ASN A 279 -11.75 21.45 -19.15
C ASN A 279 -11.46 20.12 -18.44
N VAL A 280 -12.31 19.76 -17.51
CA VAL A 280 -12.14 18.58 -16.65
C VAL A 280 -13.40 17.73 -16.72
N LYS A 281 -13.24 16.46 -17.11
CA LYS A 281 -14.35 15.52 -17.16
C LYS A 281 -14.10 14.39 -16.17
N ASN A 282 -14.89 14.37 -15.11
CA ASN A 282 -14.90 13.35 -14.08
C ASN A 282 -16.27 12.69 -14.03
N THR A 283 -16.31 11.38 -13.84
CA THR A 283 -17.56 10.63 -13.73
C THR A 283 -17.60 9.89 -12.40
N PHE A 284 -18.72 10.01 -11.69
CA PHE A 284 -19.03 9.22 -10.50
C PHE A 284 -19.85 7.98 -10.90
N TYR A 285 -19.59 6.88 -10.21
CA TYR A 285 -20.29 5.61 -10.38
C TYR A 285 -20.95 5.24 -9.07
N ASP A 286 -22.27 5.29 -9.03
CA ASP A 286 -23.08 5.10 -7.84
C ASP A 286 -23.89 3.79 -7.88
N ASP A 287 -23.83 3.04 -8.99
CA ASP A 287 -24.70 1.89 -9.25
C ASP A 287 -24.30 0.64 -8.44
N ASP A 288 -23.00 0.44 -8.20
CA ASP A 288 -22.50 -0.71 -7.47
C ASP A 288 -21.50 -0.25 -6.38
N PRO A 289 -21.91 -0.21 -5.12
CA PRO A 289 -21.03 0.21 -4.03
C PRO A 289 -20.09 -0.92 -3.56
N MET A 290 -20.27 -2.16 -4.05
CA MET A 290 -19.43 -3.28 -3.65
C MET A 290 -18.09 -3.26 -4.35
N GLN A 291 -17.07 -3.68 -3.62
CA GLN A 291 -15.74 -3.91 -4.16
C GLN A 291 -15.31 -5.35 -3.91
N TYR A 292 -14.25 -5.76 -4.59
CA TYR A 292 -13.87 -7.16 -4.65
C TYR A 292 -12.37 -7.35 -4.50
N ASP A 293 -11.99 -8.41 -3.79
CA ASP A 293 -10.64 -8.96 -3.80
C ASP A 293 -10.57 -10.14 -4.78
N THR A 294 -9.40 -10.35 -5.39
CA THR A 294 -9.19 -11.53 -6.26
C THR A 294 -8.51 -12.63 -5.47
N ILE A 295 -9.16 -13.78 -5.37
CA ILE A 295 -8.68 -14.94 -4.60
C ILE A 295 -8.49 -16.15 -5.53
N ALA A 296 -7.41 -16.91 -5.32
CA ALA A 296 -7.19 -18.19 -5.99
C ALA A 296 -6.26 -19.09 -5.16
N GLU A 297 -6.20 -20.41 -5.51
CA GLU A 297 -5.51 -21.40 -4.69
C GLU A 297 -4.70 -22.42 -5.50
N ILE A 298 -3.59 -22.87 -4.92
CA ILE A 298 -2.96 -24.14 -5.23
C ILE A 298 -3.34 -25.10 -4.09
N PRO A 299 -4.18 -26.12 -4.31
CA PRO A 299 -4.64 -27.01 -3.26
C PRO A 299 -3.49 -27.76 -2.58
N GLY A 300 -3.56 -27.86 -1.26
CA GLY A 300 -2.65 -28.66 -0.45
C GLY A 300 -2.91 -30.15 -0.55
N THR A 301 -2.01 -30.94 0.01
CA THR A 301 -2.11 -32.43 0.06
C THR A 301 -2.50 -32.92 1.46
N ASP A 302 -1.54 -33.33 2.26
CA ASP A 302 -1.77 -33.93 3.60
C ASP A 302 -2.14 -32.91 4.69
N LYS A 303 -1.85 -31.63 4.47
CA LYS A 303 -2.22 -30.51 5.36
C LYS A 303 -3.11 -29.49 4.64
N LYS A 304 -3.97 -29.94 3.74
CA LYS A 304 -4.78 -29.08 2.86
C LYS A 304 -5.69 -28.07 3.57
N ASP A 305 -6.03 -28.34 4.82
CA ASP A 305 -6.87 -27.45 5.65
C ASP A 305 -6.07 -26.31 6.30
N GLU A 306 -4.73 -26.36 6.26
CA GLU A 306 -3.83 -25.29 6.65
C GLU A 306 -3.46 -24.45 5.41
N VAL A 307 -3.31 -23.13 5.59
CA VAL A 307 -3.13 -22.19 4.48
C VAL A 307 -1.87 -21.35 4.66
N VAL A 308 -1.11 -21.21 3.59
CA VAL A 308 -0.09 -20.15 3.46
C VAL A 308 -0.63 -19.13 2.47
N MET A 309 -0.62 -17.86 2.83
CA MET A 309 -1.10 -16.78 1.97
C MET A 309 0.04 -15.90 1.48
N LEU A 310 -0.13 -15.39 0.26
CA LEU A 310 0.67 -14.33 -0.32
C LEU A 310 -0.28 -13.33 -0.97
N GLY A 311 0.12 -12.06 -1.02
CA GLY A 311 -0.74 -11.05 -1.62
C GLY A 311 -0.08 -9.69 -1.75
N ALA A 312 -0.78 -8.82 -2.45
CA ALA A 312 -0.47 -7.42 -2.66
C ALA A 312 -1.75 -6.68 -3.01
N HIS A 313 -1.79 -5.36 -2.85
CA HIS A 313 -2.96 -4.64 -3.32
C HIS A 313 -2.94 -4.46 -4.84
N LEU A 314 -4.13 -4.50 -5.41
CA LEU A 314 -4.38 -4.39 -6.84
C LEU A 314 -4.76 -2.97 -7.25
N ASP A 315 -5.40 -2.22 -6.37
CA ASP A 315 -5.76 -0.84 -6.59
C ASP A 315 -4.54 0.10 -6.68
N SER A 316 -4.76 1.29 -7.16
CA SER A 316 -3.74 2.33 -7.27
C SER A 316 -4.38 3.71 -7.35
N TRP A 317 -3.61 4.77 -7.11
CA TRP A 317 -4.02 6.12 -7.48
C TRP A 317 -4.08 6.29 -9.01
N HIS A 318 -4.79 7.33 -9.45
CA HIS A 318 -5.25 7.52 -10.83
C HIS A 318 -4.37 8.43 -11.71
N ALA A 319 -3.27 8.99 -11.17
CA ALA A 319 -2.44 9.92 -11.95
C ALA A 319 -1.42 9.23 -12.84
N GLY A 320 -0.97 8.04 -12.46
CA GLY A 320 -0.15 7.12 -13.23
C GLY A 320 -0.92 5.83 -13.52
N THR A 321 -0.21 4.79 -13.94
CA THR A 321 -0.80 3.45 -14.16
C THR A 321 -0.62 2.52 -12.95
N GLY A 322 -0.18 3.05 -11.80
CA GLY A 322 0.06 2.26 -10.59
C GLY A 322 1.05 1.12 -10.80
N ALA A 323 2.17 1.41 -11.47
CA ALA A 323 3.12 0.36 -11.84
C ALA A 323 3.97 -0.11 -10.66
N THR A 324 4.48 0.83 -9.86
CA THR A 324 5.31 0.53 -8.70
C THR A 324 4.48 0.45 -7.42
N ASP A 325 3.29 1.09 -7.41
CA ASP A 325 2.35 1.18 -6.31
C ASP A 325 0.93 0.79 -6.76
N ASN A 326 0.49 -0.46 -6.63
CA ASN A 326 1.31 -1.63 -6.33
C ASN A 326 1.13 -2.73 -7.40
N GLY A 327 1.16 -2.29 -8.66
CA GLY A 327 1.15 -3.23 -9.78
C GLY A 327 2.36 -4.19 -9.72
N ALA A 328 3.55 -3.69 -9.30
CA ALA A 328 4.75 -4.52 -9.09
C ALA A 328 4.49 -5.66 -8.10
N GLY A 329 3.91 -5.36 -6.93
CA GLY A 329 3.53 -6.37 -5.95
C GLY A 329 2.53 -7.38 -6.53
N THR A 330 1.47 -6.89 -7.15
CA THR A 330 0.45 -7.75 -7.79
C THR A 330 1.07 -8.72 -8.79
N ILE A 331 1.86 -8.26 -9.75
CA ILE A 331 2.40 -9.13 -10.81
C ILE A 331 3.46 -10.10 -10.28
N VAL A 332 4.24 -9.75 -9.27
CA VAL A 332 5.21 -10.70 -8.68
C VAL A 332 4.53 -11.78 -7.86
N MET A 333 3.39 -11.49 -7.19
CA MET A 333 2.59 -12.51 -6.52
C MET A 333 1.95 -13.47 -7.53
N MET A 334 1.43 -12.95 -8.65
CA MET A 334 0.92 -13.77 -9.75
C MET A 334 2.01 -14.64 -10.36
N GLU A 335 3.21 -14.09 -10.58
CA GLU A 335 4.35 -14.83 -11.11
C GLU A 335 4.86 -15.89 -10.12
N ALA A 336 4.86 -15.62 -8.82
CA ALA A 336 5.25 -16.59 -7.80
C ALA A 336 4.36 -17.84 -7.84
N VAL A 337 3.03 -17.67 -7.91
CA VAL A 337 2.12 -18.83 -8.02
C VAL A 337 2.21 -19.50 -9.41
N ARG A 338 2.50 -18.72 -10.48
CA ARG A 338 2.77 -19.28 -11.81
C ARG A 338 3.99 -20.21 -11.79
N ILE A 339 5.10 -19.77 -11.19
CA ILE A 339 6.32 -20.59 -11.05
C ILE A 339 6.01 -21.90 -10.35
N LEU A 340 5.30 -21.86 -9.21
CA LEU A 340 4.93 -23.06 -8.45
C LEU A 340 4.05 -24.01 -9.27
N LYS A 341 3.12 -23.47 -10.07
CA LYS A 341 2.27 -24.26 -10.97
C LYS A 341 3.03 -24.86 -12.15
N ALA A 342 3.92 -24.09 -12.79
CA ALA A 342 4.74 -24.56 -13.91
C ALA A 342 5.64 -25.74 -13.51
N LEU A 343 6.11 -25.74 -12.27
CA LEU A 343 6.93 -26.81 -11.70
C LEU A 343 6.11 -28.00 -11.14
N ASP A 344 4.78 -27.96 -11.27
CA ASP A 344 3.84 -28.96 -10.74
C ASP A 344 4.05 -29.23 -9.24
N ILE A 345 4.34 -28.19 -8.46
CA ILE A 345 4.52 -28.31 -7.02
C ILE A 345 3.23 -28.83 -6.37
N LYS A 346 3.39 -29.84 -5.50
CA LYS A 346 2.32 -30.41 -4.68
C LYS A 346 2.55 -29.96 -3.23
N PRO A 347 2.07 -28.78 -2.83
CA PRO A 347 2.33 -28.29 -1.49
C PRO A 347 1.59 -29.14 -0.45
N ARG A 348 2.12 -29.22 0.77
CA ARG A 348 1.41 -29.87 1.87
C ARG A 348 0.22 -29.02 2.33
N ARG A 349 0.45 -27.69 2.50
CA ARG A 349 -0.59 -26.70 2.82
C ARG A 349 -1.14 -26.07 1.55
N THR A 350 -2.39 -25.69 1.59
CA THR A 350 -2.98 -24.87 0.52
C THR A 350 -2.25 -23.54 0.44
N ILE A 351 -1.83 -23.15 -0.77
CA ILE A 351 -1.28 -21.82 -1.04
C ILE A 351 -2.39 -20.96 -1.61
N ARG A 352 -2.68 -19.84 -0.98
CA ARG A 352 -3.74 -18.91 -1.39
C ARG A 352 -3.16 -17.55 -1.74
N ILE A 353 -3.43 -17.08 -2.94
CA ILE A 353 -3.14 -15.71 -3.35
C ILE A 353 -4.36 -14.84 -3.09
N GLY A 354 -4.12 -13.63 -2.52
CA GLY A 354 -5.11 -12.56 -2.37
C GLY A 354 -4.58 -11.28 -3.00
N LEU A 355 -5.34 -10.70 -3.94
CA LEU A 355 -5.04 -9.41 -4.53
C LEU A 355 -6.12 -8.44 -4.06
N TRP A 356 -5.70 -7.49 -3.23
CA TRP A 356 -6.60 -6.64 -2.45
C TRP A 356 -7.00 -5.39 -3.20
N SER A 357 -8.19 -4.87 -2.94
CA SER A 357 -8.64 -3.56 -3.38
C SER A 357 -8.93 -2.64 -2.21
N GLY A 358 -8.85 -1.33 -2.39
CA GLY A 358 -9.09 -0.37 -1.31
C GLY A 358 -7.98 -0.27 -0.29
N GLU A 359 -6.77 -0.67 -0.65
CA GLU A 359 -5.58 -0.47 0.20
C GLU A 359 -5.33 1.02 0.39
N GLU A 360 -5.32 1.77 -0.71
CA GLU A 360 -5.06 3.21 -0.78
C GLU A 360 -6.04 4.06 0.02
N GLU A 361 -7.23 3.55 0.29
CA GLU A 361 -8.24 4.18 1.14
C GLU A 361 -8.21 3.67 2.60
N GLY A 362 -7.23 2.83 2.95
CA GLY A 362 -6.93 2.40 4.32
C GLY A 362 -7.08 0.90 4.56
N LEU A 363 -6.51 0.07 3.72
CA LEU A 363 -6.45 -1.40 3.79
C LEU A 363 -7.83 -2.08 3.79
N LEU A 364 -8.80 -1.49 3.08
CA LEU A 364 -10.21 -1.87 3.25
C LEU A 364 -10.50 -3.30 2.82
N GLY A 365 -9.93 -3.76 1.67
CA GLY A 365 -10.14 -5.11 1.16
C GLY A 365 -9.52 -6.17 2.06
N SER A 366 -8.22 -6.05 2.35
CA SER A 366 -7.55 -7.02 3.24
C SER A 366 -8.17 -7.07 4.64
N GLN A 367 -8.60 -5.91 5.19
CA GLN A 367 -9.36 -5.88 6.45
C GLN A 367 -10.71 -6.61 6.32
N GLY A 368 -11.46 -6.32 5.26
CA GLY A 368 -12.74 -6.95 5.00
C GLY A 368 -12.61 -8.47 4.90
N TYR A 369 -11.60 -8.93 4.14
CA TYR A 369 -11.27 -10.34 4.03
C TYR A 369 -10.91 -10.98 5.38
N VAL A 370 -10.01 -10.34 6.14
CA VAL A 370 -9.60 -10.81 7.46
C VAL A 370 -10.78 -10.84 8.44
N GLU A 371 -11.62 -9.81 8.44
CA GLU A 371 -12.82 -9.76 9.27
C GLU A 371 -13.82 -10.86 8.91
N GLN A 372 -13.96 -11.15 7.62
CA GLN A 372 -14.88 -12.18 7.13
C GLN A 372 -14.41 -13.59 7.49
N HIS A 373 -13.10 -13.88 7.45
CA HIS A 373 -12.58 -15.23 7.58
C HIS A 373 -11.88 -15.52 8.91
N PHE A 374 -11.13 -14.57 9.48
CA PHE A 374 -10.15 -14.88 10.53
C PHE A 374 -10.44 -14.23 11.87
N GLY A 375 -10.99 -13.07 11.87
CA GLY A 375 -11.31 -12.34 13.09
C GLY A 375 -11.34 -10.84 12.91
N SER A 376 -11.74 -10.15 13.95
CA SER A 376 -11.84 -8.69 13.93
C SER A 376 -11.35 -8.08 15.22
N ARG A 377 -10.91 -6.84 15.12
CA ARG A 377 -10.64 -5.96 16.25
C ARG A 377 -11.62 -4.78 16.13
N PRO A 378 -12.80 -4.85 16.75
CA PRO A 378 -13.79 -3.80 16.62
C PRO A 378 -13.22 -2.46 17.12
N PRO A 379 -13.57 -1.33 16.47
CA PRO A 379 -13.19 -0.03 16.97
C PRO A 379 -13.82 0.21 18.34
N MET A 380 -13.14 0.93 19.23
CA MET A 380 -13.78 1.45 20.43
C MET A 380 -14.87 2.44 20.04
N ASP A 381 -15.91 2.47 20.85
CA ASP A 381 -17.07 3.35 20.64
C ASP A 381 -16.71 4.79 21.05
N ASP A 382 -15.87 5.42 20.22
CA ASP A 382 -15.46 6.82 20.36
C ASP A 382 -16.06 7.63 19.20
N PRO A 383 -16.96 8.59 19.50
CA PRO A 383 -17.55 9.46 18.46
C PRO A 383 -16.53 10.22 17.63
N ASN A 384 -15.35 10.54 18.19
CA ASN A 384 -14.25 11.23 17.49
C ASN A 384 -13.55 10.33 16.46
N MET A 385 -13.75 9.01 16.60
CA MET A 385 -13.16 7.99 15.72
C MET A 385 -14.07 7.60 14.56
N LYS A 386 -15.29 8.14 14.52
CA LYS A 386 -16.23 7.87 13.45
C LYS A 386 -15.65 8.30 12.11
N GLY A 387 -15.41 7.34 11.23
CA GLY A 387 -14.82 7.59 9.90
C GLY A 387 -13.30 7.58 9.83
N VAL A 388 -12.59 7.26 10.91
CA VAL A 388 -11.16 6.94 10.87
C VAL A 388 -11.00 5.48 10.42
N PRO A 389 -10.15 5.14 9.46
CA PRO A 389 -9.88 3.75 9.10
C PRO A 389 -9.49 2.91 10.31
N THR A 390 -9.98 1.68 10.37
CA THR A 390 -9.84 0.80 11.55
C THR A 390 -8.38 0.59 11.94
N LEU A 391 -7.50 0.48 10.95
CA LEU A 391 -6.06 0.32 11.16
C LEU A 391 -5.41 1.48 11.93
N LEU A 392 -5.88 2.71 11.71
CA LEU A 392 -5.37 3.89 12.40
C LEU A 392 -5.94 4.06 13.82
N ARG A 393 -6.85 3.17 14.22
CA ARG A 393 -7.49 3.16 15.53
C ARG A 393 -6.72 2.24 16.47
N ARG A 394 -5.59 2.68 16.99
CA ARG A 394 -4.78 1.91 17.96
C ARG A 394 -5.52 1.52 19.25
N GLU A 395 -6.64 2.15 19.51
CA GLU A 395 -7.52 1.90 20.66
C GLU A 395 -8.68 0.96 20.31
N ALA A 396 -8.46 -0.01 19.43
CA ALA A 396 -9.46 -1.01 19.12
C ALA A 396 -9.75 -1.92 20.32
N GLY A 397 -10.97 -2.43 20.40
CA GLY A 397 -11.38 -3.42 21.40
C GLY A 397 -10.59 -4.72 21.32
N PRO A 398 -10.89 -5.70 22.18
CA PRO A 398 -10.20 -6.98 22.15
C PRO A 398 -10.41 -7.68 20.81
N VAL A 399 -9.38 -8.41 20.38
CA VAL A 399 -9.46 -9.22 19.16
C VAL A 399 -10.43 -10.37 19.36
N THR A 400 -11.38 -10.54 18.45
CA THR A 400 -12.23 -11.73 18.36
C THR A 400 -11.74 -12.56 17.18
N VAL A 401 -11.26 -13.79 17.45
CA VAL A 401 -10.74 -14.70 16.41
C VAL A 401 -11.78 -15.74 16.01
N LYS A 402 -11.76 -16.13 14.73
CA LYS A 402 -12.54 -17.25 14.20
C LYS A 402 -11.67 -18.52 14.13
N PRO A 403 -12.26 -19.73 14.08
CA PRO A 403 -11.51 -20.98 14.04
C PRO A 403 -10.50 -21.08 12.87
N GLU A 404 -10.80 -20.48 11.74
CA GLU A 404 -9.98 -20.47 10.54
C GLU A 404 -8.69 -19.68 10.73
N GLN A 405 -8.64 -18.71 11.64
CA GLN A 405 -7.43 -17.96 11.99
C GLN A 405 -6.28 -18.90 12.38
N ALA A 406 -6.57 -19.93 13.15
CA ALA A 406 -5.58 -20.91 13.59
C ALA A 406 -4.98 -21.74 12.45
N LYS A 407 -5.65 -21.81 11.29
CA LYS A 407 -5.23 -22.59 10.13
C LYS A 407 -4.28 -21.82 9.21
N VAL A 408 -4.16 -20.51 9.33
CA VAL A 408 -3.26 -19.71 8.48
C VAL A 408 -1.85 -19.73 9.05
N ALA A 409 -0.90 -20.28 8.30
CA ALA A 409 0.49 -20.43 8.73
C ALA A 409 1.27 -19.11 8.64
N ALA A 410 1.05 -18.35 7.57
CA ALA A 410 1.66 -17.03 7.33
C ALA A 410 0.95 -16.28 6.21
N TYR A 411 1.17 -14.96 6.16
CA TYR A 411 0.87 -14.09 5.03
C TYR A 411 2.14 -13.32 4.62
N PHE A 412 2.48 -13.34 3.33
CA PHE A 412 3.63 -12.63 2.75
C PHE A 412 3.15 -11.53 1.81
N ASN A 413 3.65 -10.31 2.02
CA ASN A 413 3.28 -9.09 1.30
C ASN A 413 4.46 -8.48 0.55
N VAL A 414 4.19 -7.84 -0.59
CA VAL A 414 5.16 -7.01 -1.33
C VAL A 414 4.48 -5.71 -1.71
N ASP A 415 5.01 -4.61 -1.20
CA ASP A 415 4.45 -3.29 -1.41
C ASP A 415 5.44 -2.18 -1.01
N ASN A 416 6.55 -2.04 -1.77
CA ASN A 416 7.52 -0.97 -1.66
C ASN A 416 8.25 -0.75 -3.01
N GLY A 417 7.47 -0.71 -4.10
CA GLY A 417 8.00 -0.49 -5.43
C GLY A 417 8.56 -1.74 -6.11
N SER A 418 9.41 -1.55 -7.10
CA SER A 418 9.93 -2.61 -7.98
C SER A 418 11.38 -3.02 -7.71
N GLY A 419 11.97 -2.57 -6.59
CA GLY A 419 13.37 -2.86 -6.28
C GLY A 419 13.57 -4.25 -5.66
N LYS A 420 14.79 -4.79 -5.78
CA LYS A 420 15.17 -6.11 -5.26
C LYS A 420 14.78 -6.30 -3.80
N ILE A 421 14.36 -7.51 -3.47
CA ILE A 421 14.28 -7.95 -2.07
C ILE A 421 15.69 -8.06 -1.48
N ARG A 422 15.88 -7.39 -0.34
CA ARG A 422 17.13 -7.37 0.42
C ARG A 422 17.02 -8.13 1.75
N GLY A 423 15.80 -8.43 2.18
CA GLY A 423 15.52 -9.11 3.44
C GLY A 423 14.05 -9.13 3.83
N VAL A 424 13.78 -9.30 5.13
CA VAL A 424 12.42 -9.38 5.68
C VAL A 424 12.30 -8.56 6.96
N TYR A 425 11.20 -7.82 7.11
CA TYR A 425 10.76 -7.26 8.38
C TYR A 425 10.07 -8.36 9.18
N LEU A 426 10.60 -8.69 10.35
CA LEU A 426 10.09 -9.77 11.20
C LEU A 426 8.81 -9.37 11.96
N GLN A 427 8.43 -8.11 11.92
CA GLN A 427 7.25 -7.58 12.61
C GLN A 427 7.26 -7.94 14.11
N GLU A 428 8.44 -7.78 14.78
CA GLU A 428 8.68 -8.14 16.19
C GLU A 428 8.49 -9.63 16.52
N ASN A 429 8.38 -10.50 15.53
CA ASN A 429 8.29 -11.94 15.72
C ASN A 429 9.68 -12.59 15.68
N GLU A 430 10.43 -12.45 16.77
CA GLU A 430 11.80 -12.99 16.88
C GLU A 430 11.89 -14.50 16.62
N ALA A 431 10.83 -15.25 16.96
CA ALA A 431 10.83 -16.70 16.84
C ALA A 431 10.94 -17.21 15.39
N VAL A 432 10.63 -16.38 14.37
CA VAL A 432 10.81 -16.75 12.96
C VAL A 432 12.21 -16.46 12.43
N ALA A 433 13.04 -15.68 13.14
CA ALA A 433 14.36 -15.28 12.67
C ALA A 433 15.26 -16.45 12.26
N PRO A 434 15.44 -17.53 13.06
CA PRO A 434 16.28 -18.67 12.66
C PRO A 434 15.72 -19.44 11.46
N ILE A 435 14.39 -19.41 11.26
CA ILE A 435 13.72 -20.05 10.13
C ILE A 435 14.02 -19.25 8.86
N PHE A 436 13.81 -17.93 8.88
CA PHE A 436 14.04 -17.07 7.73
C PHE A 436 15.54 -16.93 7.40
N ASP A 437 16.43 -16.95 8.40
CA ASP A 437 17.88 -17.01 8.13
C ASP A 437 18.22 -18.26 7.28
N ALA A 438 17.61 -19.41 7.61
CA ALA A 438 17.83 -20.62 6.83
C ALA A 438 17.26 -20.48 5.39
N TRP A 439 16.05 -19.94 5.22
CA TRP A 439 15.39 -19.76 3.92
C TRP A 439 16.08 -18.72 3.03
N MET A 440 16.75 -17.72 3.62
CA MET A 440 17.50 -16.69 2.90
C MET A 440 18.83 -17.19 2.34
N LYS A 441 19.44 -18.26 2.90
CA LYS A 441 20.77 -18.74 2.50
C LYS A 441 20.93 -18.96 1.00
N PRO A 442 19.94 -19.56 0.28
CA PRO A 442 20.04 -19.76 -1.17
C PRO A 442 20.00 -18.47 -2.00
N PHE A 443 19.71 -17.31 -1.40
CA PHE A 443 19.51 -16.02 -2.09
C PHE A 443 20.55 -14.96 -1.70
N LYS A 444 21.60 -15.34 -0.98
CA LYS A 444 22.70 -14.41 -0.61
C LYS A 444 23.39 -13.84 -1.83
N ASP A 445 23.56 -14.66 -2.88
CA ASP A 445 24.09 -14.25 -4.18
C ASP A 445 23.20 -13.25 -4.93
N LEU A 446 21.91 -13.18 -4.60
CA LEU A 446 20.95 -12.21 -5.13
C LEU A 446 20.82 -10.95 -4.25
N GLY A 447 21.60 -10.86 -3.16
CA GLY A 447 21.65 -9.71 -2.27
C GLY A 447 20.60 -9.72 -1.13
N MET A 448 19.95 -10.85 -0.87
CA MET A 448 19.04 -11.01 0.26
C MET A 448 19.82 -11.42 1.52
N THR A 449 20.11 -10.45 2.40
CA THR A 449 21.03 -10.65 3.51
C THR A 449 20.51 -10.16 4.88
N THR A 450 19.39 -9.43 4.91
CA THR A 450 18.99 -8.65 6.09
C THR A 450 17.70 -9.19 6.72
N LEU A 451 17.75 -9.45 8.01
CA LEU A 451 16.56 -9.61 8.86
C LEU A 451 16.52 -8.44 9.83
N THR A 452 15.36 -7.86 10.04
CA THR A 452 15.18 -6.81 11.03
C THR A 452 13.98 -7.10 11.93
N MET A 453 14.16 -6.86 13.23
CA MET A 453 13.08 -6.95 14.21
C MET A 453 12.08 -5.79 14.11
N ARG A 454 12.39 -4.78 13.30
CA ARG A 454 11.53 -3.60 13.13
C ARG A 454 10.19 -3.97 12.53
N ASN A 455 9.18 -3.21 12.90
CA ASN A 455 7.91 -3.19 12.18
C ASN A 455 8.02 -2.27 10.96
N THR A 456 7.35 -2.65 9.90
CA THR A 456 6.94 -1.73 8.84
C THR A 456 5.41 -1.68 8.82
N GLY A 457 4.84 -0.61 8.32
CA GLY A 457 3.40 -0.39 8.34
C GLY A 457 2.91 0.24 7.04
N GLY A 458 1.61 0.50 6.99
CA GLY A 458 0.97 1.17 5.87
C GLY A 458 0.54 0.22 4.74
N THR A 459 0.54 -1.10 4.93
CA THR A 459 0.13 -2.06 3.90
C THR A 459 -0.49 -3.34 4.48
N ASP A 460 -1.05 -4.18 3.64
CA ASP A 460 -2.01 -5.26 3.90
C ASP A 460 -1.59 -6.33 4.91
N HIS A 461 -0.28 -6.59 5.09
CA HIS A 461 0.18 -7.54 6.12
C HIS A 461 -0.28 -7.16 7.53
N GLN A 462 -0.53 -5.87 7.76
CA GLN A 462 -1.01 -5.37 9.05
C GLN A 462 -2.43 -5.86 9.37
N SER A 463 -3.27 -6.08 8.37
CA SER A 463 -4.62 -6.64 8.57
C SER A 463 -4.56 -8.03 9.18
N PHE A 464 -3.61 -8.86 8.73
CA PHE A 464 -3.36 -10.20 9.24
C PHE A 464 -2.69 -10.18 10.62
N ASP A 465 -1.66 -9.36 10.77
CA ASP A 465 -0.92 -9.23 12.03
C ASP A 465 -1.83 -8.73 13.18
N ALA A 466 -2.76 -7.84 12.87
CA ALA A 466 -3.73 -7.30 13.84
C ALA A 466 -4.60 -8.37 14.52
N VAL A 467 -4.81 -9.52 13.88
CA VAL A 467 -5.57 -10.64 14.42
C VAL A 467 -4.69 -11.82 14.83
N GLY A 468 -3.36 -11.63 14.88
CA GLY A 468 -2.38 -12.63 15.32
C GLY A 468 -2.03 -13.70 14.29
N ILE A 469 -2.26 -13.43 13.00
CA ILE A 469 -1.70 -14.22 11.90
C ILE A 469 -0.33 -13.62 11.56
N PRO A 470 0.75 -14.44 11.48
CA PRO A 470 2.07 -13.93 11.09
C PRO A 470 2.03 -13.29 9.70
N GLY A 471 2.05 -11.97 9.62
CA GLY A 471 2.08 -11.18 8.40
C GLY A 471 3.44 -10.53 8.23
N PHE A 472 4.05 -10.66 7.05
CA PHE A 472 5.40 -10.18 6.78
C PHE A 472 5.45 -9.33 5.53
N GLN A 473 6.28 -8.28 5.58
CA GLN A 473 6.66 -7.44 4.46
C GLN A 473 8.14 -7.65 4.15
N PHE A 474 8.50 -7.74 2.86
CA PHE A 474 9.88 -7.82 2.45
C PHE A 474 10.55 -6.44 2.46
N ILE A 475 11.86 -6.42 2.74
CA ILE A 475 12.71 -5.24 2.57
C ILE A 475 13.07 -5.15 1.10
N GLN A 476 12.74 -4.06 0.44
CA GLN A 476 13.04 -3.81 -0.98
C GLN A 476 13.98 -2.63 -1.15
N ASP A 477 14.84 -2.68 -2.18
CA ASP A 477 15.59 -1.49 -2.60
C ASP A 477 14.59 -0.35 -2.92
N PRO A 478 14.82 0.88 -2.43
CA PRO A 478 13.85 1.96 -2.60
C PRO A 478 13.68 2.43 -4.05
N ILE A 479 14.66 2.22 -4.92
CA ILE A 479 14.69 2.67 -6.32
C ILE A 479 14.30 4.15 -6.41
N GLU A 480 13.15 4.46 -6.99
CA GLU A 480 12.57 5.81 -7.08
C GLU A 480 11.21 5.88 -6.34
N TYR A 481 10.85 4.87 -5.54
CA TYR A 481 9.53 4.76 -4.97
C TYR A 481 9.15 6.02 -4.19
N GLU A 482 9.88 6.33 -3.11
CA GLU A 482 9.60 7.50 -2.27
C GLU A 482 9.93 8.84 -2.93
N THR A 483 10.82 8.84 -3.91
CA THR A 483 11.32 10.09 -4.48
C THR A 483 10.54 10.56 -5.70
N ARG A 484 9.87 9.64 -6.42
CA ARG A 484 9.25 9.97 -7.69
C ARG A 484 7.92 9.28 -7.96
N THR A 485 7.79 7.96 -7.70
CA THR A 485 6.66 7.19 -8.23
C THR A 485 5.48 7.09 -7.28
N HIS A 486 5.71 6.90 -5.98
CA HIS A 486 4.67 6.71 -4.98
C HIS A 486 3.58 7.80 -5.05
N HIS A 487 2.37 7.42 -5.41
CA HIS A 487 1.19 8.28 -5.57
C HIS A 487 1.33 9.41 -6.60
N SER A 488 2.11 9.23 -7.66
CA SER A 488 2.37 10.28 -8.63
C SER A 488 2.03 9.89 -10.08
N ASN A 489 2.01 10.91 -10.95
CA ASN A 489 1.88 10.72 -12.39
C ASN A 489 3.07 10.03 -13.06
N MET A 490 4.16 9.80 -12.31
CA MET A 490 5.36 9.10 -12.79
C MET A 490 5.34 7.61 -12.45
N ASP A 491 4.28 7.12 -11.82
CA ASP A 491 4.10 5.71 -11.52
C ASP A 491 3.58 4.94 -12.73
N VAL A 492 4.48 4.68 -13.67
CA VAL A 492 4.21 4.09 -14.99
C VAL A 492 5.13 2.90 -15.28
N TYR A 493 4.74 2.09 -16.27
CA TYR A 493 5.45 0.85 -16.68
C TYR A 493 6.97 1.01 -16.80
N ASP A 494 7.44 2.13 -17.38
CA ASP A 494 8.88 2.38 -17.59
C ASP A 494 9.69 2.55 -16.29
N ARG A 495 9.05 2.57 -15.12
CA ARG A 495 9.71 2.59 -13.80
C ARG A 495 9.95 1.20 -13.22
N LEU A 496 9.38 0.19 -13.82
CA LEU A 496 9.59 -1.19 -13.40
C LEU A 496 11.03 -1.63 -13.69
N GLN A 497 11.56 -2.48 -12.83
CA GLN A 497 12.90 -3.06 -12.96
C GLN A 497 12.77 -4.56 -13.27
N PRO A 498 12.84 -5.00 -14.54
CA PRO A 498 12.50 -6.38 -14.92
C PRO A 498 13.28 -7.46 -14.18
N ASP A 499 14.60 -7.28 -14.02
CA ASP A 499 15.45 -8.28 -13.35
C ASP A 499 15.19 -8.31 -11.83
N ASP A 500 14.85 -7.17 -11.25
CA ASP A 500 14.47 -7.10 -9.84
C ASP A 500 13.11 -7.80 -9.62
N LEU A 501 12.13 -7.59 -10.50
CA LEU A 501 10.83 -8.26 -10.42
C LEU A 501 10.96 -9.78 -10.54
N LYS A 502 11.85 -10.30 -11.40
CA LYS A 502 12.16 -11.73 -11.45
C LYS A 502 12.75 -12.22 -10.13
N GLN A 503 13.69 -11.46 -9.55
CA GLN A 503 14.31 -11.79 -8.27
C GLN A 503 13.24 -11.82 -7.15
N ILE A 504 12.36 -10.83 -7.09
CA ILE A 504 11.26 -10.78 -6.11
C ILE A 504 10.36 -12.02 -6.26
N SER A 505 9.92 -12.33 -7.49
CA SER A 505 9.04 -13.46 -7.78
C SER A 505 9.63 -14.79 -7.34
N VAL A 506 10.93 -15.01 -7.60
CA VAL A 506 11.68 -16.20 -7.19
C VAL A 506 11.76 -16.33 -5.68
N ILE A 507 12.06 -15.24 -4.98
CA ILE A 507 12.17 -15.23 -3.51
C ILE A 507 10.80 -15.47 -2.88
N VAL A 508 9.76 -14.77 -3.33
CA VAL A 508 8.39 -14.96 -2.82
C VAL A 508 7.92 -16.39 -3.05
N ALA A 509 8.09 -16.94 -4.27
CA ALA A 509 7.72 -18.33 -4.57
C ALA A 509 8.43 -19.32 -3.62
N SER A 510 9.69 -19.08 -3.32
CA SER A 510 10.49 -19.93 -2.44
C SER A 510 10.04 -19.86 -0.98
N PHE A 511 9.81 -18.65 -0.45
CA PHE A 511 9.31 -18.46 0.93
C PHE A 511 7.93 -19.09 1.12
N VAL A 512 7.04 -18.92 0.13
CA VAL A 512 5.71 -19.53 0.14
C VAL A 512 5.81 -21.06 0.06
N TYR A 513 6.71 -21.57 -0.79
CA TYR A 513 7.00 -23.01 -0.89
C TYR A 513 7.51 -23.55 0.45
N ASP A 514 8.54 -22.96 1.04
CA ASP A 514 9.13 -23.41 2.30
C ASP A 514 8.08 -23.40 3.44
N ALA A 515 7.27 -22.34 3.54
CA ALA A 515 6.17 -22.27 4.51
C ALA A 515 5.10 -23.35 4.28
N ALA A 516 4.78 -23.64 3.01
CA ALA A 516 3.77 -24.64 2.65
C ALA A 516 4.26 -26.08 2.88
N MET A 517 5.56 -26.34 2.75
CA MET A 517 6.17 -27.68 2.92
C MET A 517 6.61 -27.98 4.35
N ARG A 518 6.76 -26.94 5.19
CA ARG A 518 7.25 -27.08 6.56
C ARG A 518 6.36 -28.01 7.39
N GLU A 519 6.99 -28.78 8.32
CA GLU A 519 6.23 -29.69 9.19
C GLU A 519 5.32 -28.88 10.14
N GLN A 520 5.86 -27.88 10.79
CA GLN A 520 5.13 -27.02 11.74
C GLN A 520 4.77 -25.69 11.09
N MET A 521 3.69 -25.06 11.53
CA MET A 521 3.39 -23.69 11.18
C MET A 521 4.48 -22.74 11.66
N LEU A 522 4.56 -21.53 11.09
CA LEU A 522 5.43 -20.50 11.63
C LEU A 522 5.01 -20.10 13.04
N PRO A 523 5.96 -19.80 13.92
CA PRO A 523 5.67 -19.28 15.25
C PRO A 523 4.84 -18.00 15.18
N ARG A 524 3.95 -17.84 16.14
CA ARG A 524 3.12 -16.64 16.27
C ARG A 524 3.57 -15.81 17.47
N LYS A 525 3.60 -14.50 17.30
CA LYS A 525 3.71 -13.60 18.47
C LYS A 525 2.39 -13.55 19.22
N PRO A 526 2.40 -13.20 20.52
CA PRO A 526 1.17 -12.94 21.25
C PRO A 526 0.35 -11.84 20.61
N ILE A 527 -0.98 -11.97 20.59
CA ILE A 527 -1.85 -10.89 20.15
C ILE A 527 -1.73 -9.72 21.13
N GLU A 528 -1.43 -8.54 20.61
CA GLU A 528 -1.30 -7.33 21.44
C GLU A 528 -2.60 -7.03 22.19
N LYS A 529 -2.44 -6.70 23.48
CA LYS A 529 -3.56 -6.24 24.28
C LYS A 529 -3.91 -4.80 23.87
N PRO A 530 -5.21 -4.41 23.93
CA PRO A 530 -5.60 -3.02 23.73
C PRO A 530 -4.84 -2.10 24.68
N LEU A 531 -4.37 -0.96 24.18
CA LEU A 531 -3.76 0.06 25.03
C LEU A 531 -4.85 0.61 26.00
N PRO A 532 -4.49 0.91 27.26
CA PRO A 532 -5.40 1.58 28.17
C PRO A 532 -5.84 2.94 27.61
N ARG A 533 -7.11 3.32 27.82
CA ARG A 533 -7.56 4.69 27.53
C ARG A 533 -6.69 5.69 28.31
N GLU A 534 -6.09 6.66 27.61
CA GLU A 534 -5.59 7.84 28.30
C GLU A 534 -6.78 8.59 28.93
N PRO A 535 -6.69 9.00 30.20
CA PRO A 535 -7.75 9.82 30.80
C PRO A 535 -7.89 11.11 30.00
N GLU A 536 -9.12 11.48 29.64
CA GLU A 536 -9.41 12.78 29.04
C GLU A 536 -8.78 13.89 29.87
N LYS A 537 -7.81 14.61 29.30
CA LYS A 537 -7.35 15.88 29.86
C LYS A 537 -8.56 16.82 29.80
N LYS A 538 -9.16 17.08 30.94
CA LYS A 538 -10.12 18.19 31.07
C LYS A 538 -9.34 19.45 30.70
N ASP A 539 -9.77 20.10 29.62
CA ASP A 539 -9.29 21.44 29.29
C ASP A 539 -9.62 22.35 30.48
N GLU A 540 -8.58 22.80 31.19
CA GLU A 540 -8.66 23.89 32.17
C GLU A 540 -8.62 25.26 31.45
#